data_9c968459d17430ad81b5eac551a0f07e
#
_entry.id   9c968459d17430ad81b5eac551a0f07e
#
_cell.length_a   1.000
_cell.length_b   1.000
_cell.length_c   1.000
_cell.angle_alpha   90.00
_cell.angle_beta   90.00
_cell.angle_gamma   90.00
#
_symmetry.space_group_name_H-M   'P 1'
#
loop_
_entity.id
_entity.type
_entity.pdbx_description
1 polymer ?
#
loop_
_entity_poly.entity_id
_entity_poly.type
_entity_poly.pdbx_seq_one_letter_code
_entity_poly.pdbx_strand_id
1 'polypeptide(L)'
;MRKAFVPLFLIFAALPGCSPRINLDFLGQERLAEIVLVPGPEKEKVLVVDVDGMISSSAGGGFLAREKNAVSRVYLRLERAAADPAVKAVILRLDTPGGEVTASDIIYHEVLRFREKTGKPVVALMMGVAASGGYYVASACDILLAHPTTLTGSIGV
;
A
#
# COMPACT_ATOMS: atom_id res chain seq x y z
N MET A 1 44.75 58.07 13.07
CA MET A 1 44.47 56.77 13.73
C MET A 1 43.38 56.05 12.94
N ARG A 2 43.77 55.17 12.02
CA ARG A 2 42.84 54.37 11.18
C ARG A 2 42.70 52.98 11.81
N LYS A 3 41.54 52.72 12.42
CA LYS A 3 41.21 51.40 12.96
C LYS A 3 40.90 50.46 11.80
N ALA A 4 41.72 49.43 11.63
CA ALA A 4 41.50 48.37 10.67
C ALA A 4 40.32 47.52 11.14
N PHE A 5 39.20 47.54 10.40
CA PHE A 5 38.08 46.65 10.55
C PHE A 5 38.39 45.41 9.73
N VAL A 6 38.91 44.37 10.37
CA VAL A 6 39.07 43.05 9.74
C VAL A 6 37.70 42.40 9.74
N PRO A 7 37.10 42.03 8.58
CA PRO A 7 35.79 41.44 8.56
C PRO A 7 35.87 40.00 9.10
N LEU A 8 35.08 39.73 10.12
CA LEU A 8 34.86 38.46 10.80
C LEU A 8 34.32 37.36 9.86
N PHE A 9 34.30 37.62 8.55
CA PHE A 9 33.72 36.74 7.53
C PHE A 9 34.67 35.64 6.99
N LEU A 10 35.95 35.69 7.36
CA LEU A 10 36.96 34.79 6.81
C LEU A 10 37.28 33.54 7.65
N ILE A 11 36.66 33.39 8.84
CA ILE A 11 36.93 32.22 9.71
C ILE A 11 35.95 31.05 9.48
N PHE A 12 34.91 31.23 8.66
CA PHE A 12 33.92 30.18 8.43
C PHE A 12 34.25 29.23 7.26
N ALA A 13 35.39 29.46 6.54
CA ALA A 13 35.73 28.71 5.33
C ALA A 13 36.71 27.54 5.53
N ALA A 14 37.09 27.19 6.76
CA ALA A 14 38.14 26.21 7.03
C ALA A 14 37.73 25.05 7.98
N LEU A 15 36.43 24.77 8.14
CA LEU A 15 36.02 23.52 8.77
C LEU A 15 35.86 22.45 7.68
N PRO A 16 36.62 21.32 7.75
CA PRO A 16 36.40 20.21 6.83
C PRO A 16 34.97 19.69 7.06
N GLY A 17 34.14 19.92 6.06
CA GLY A 17 32.73 19.64 6.13
C GLY A 17 32.42 18.17 6.25
N CYS A 18 32.01 17.73 7.42
CA CYS A 18 31.00 16.67 7.48
C CYS A 18 29.71 17.25 6.91
N SER A 19 29.52 17.11 5.59
CA SER A 19 28.22 17.37 4.99
C SER A 19 27.27 16.28 5.47
N PRO A 20 26.31 16.55 6.36
CA PRO A 20 25.25 15.60 6.59
C PRO A 20 24.54 15.45 5.24
N ARG A 21 24.57 14.25 4.65
CA ARG A 21 23.72 13.93 3.49
C ARG A 21 22.29 13.91 4.02
N ILE A 22 21.67 15.09 4.05
CA ILE A 22 20.22 15.18 4.25
C ILE A 22 19.61 14.62 2.96
N ASN A 23 19.26 13.37 2.95
CA ASN A 23 18.38 12.81 1.93
C ASN A 23 16.99 13.41 2.17
N LEU A 24 16.73 14.53 1.54
CA LEU A 24 15.40 15.12 1.46
C LEU A 24 14.60 14.30 0.45
N ASP A 25 14.02 13.21 0.92
CA ASP A 25 13.13 12.36 0.14
C ASP A 25 11.76 13.06 0.05
N PHE A 26 11.72 14.18 -0.69
CA PHE A 26 10.50 14.98 -0.89
C PHE A 26 9.40 14.25 -1.64
N LEU A 27 9.70 13.11 -2.25
CA LEU A 27 8.75 12.34 -3.05
C LEU A 27 8.09 11.20 -2.29
N GLY A 28 8.39 11.05 -0.98
CA GLY A 28 7.71 10.06 -0.12
C GLY A 28 7.52 8.71 -0.82
N GLN A 29 8.59 8.17 -1.44
CA GLN A 29 8.57 6.78 -1.86
C GLN A 29 8.54 5.95 -0.59
N GLU A 30 7.33 5.63 -0.15
CA GLU A 30 7.12 4.63 0.87
C GLU A 30 7.81 3.35 0.38
N ARG A 31 8.94 3.04 0.99
CA ARG A 31 9.58 1.75 0.79
C ARG A 31 8.65 0.73 1.42
N LEU A 32 7.76 0.14 0.60
CA LEU A 32 6.94 -0.97 1.04
C LEU A 32 7.92 -2.07 1.50
N ALA A 33 8.10 -2.20 2.82
CA ALA A 33 8.88 -3.27 3.38
C ALA A 33 8.03 -4.55 3.36
N GLU A 34 8.62 -5.65 2.91
CA GLU A 34 7.99 -6.96 3.06
C GLU A 34 8.20 -7.46 4.48
N ILE A 35 7.12 -7.89 5.12
CA ILE A 35 7.15 -8.55 6.42
C ILE A 35 6.79 -10.01 6.20
N VAL A 36 7.67 -10.91 6.60
CA VAL A 36 7.41 -12.36 6.53
C VAL A 36 6.46 -12.74 7.65
N LEU A 37 5.21 -13.08 7.31
CA LEU A 37 4.20 -13.53 8.28
C LEU A 37 4.42 -15.01 8.66
N VAL A 38 4.67 -15.85 7.66
CA VAL A 38 4.93 -17.27 7.84
C VAL A 38 6.15 -17.64 7.00
N PRO A 39 7.26 -18.07 7.60
CA PRO A 39 8.42 -18.51 6.85
C PRO A 39 8.14 -19.85 6.16
N GLY A 40 8.54 -19.94 4.88
CA GLY A 40 8.48 -21.17 4.08
C GLY A 40 9.88 -21.67 3.72
N PRO A 41 10.01 -22.92 3.29
CA PRO A 41 11.30 -23.52 2.88
C PRO A 41 11.75 -23.02 1.50
N GLU A 42 10.83 -22.54 0.70
CA GLU A 42 11.05 -22.16 -0.70
C GLU A 42 11.29 -20.65 -0.87
N LYS A 43 11.91 -20.29 -1.98
CA LYS A 43 12.05 -18.88 -2.38
C LYS A 43 10.75 -18.27 -2.90
N GLU A 44 9.77 -19.09 -3.17
CA GLU A 44 8.47 -18.65 -3.67
C GLU A 44 7.63 -18.04 -2.57
N LYS A 45 6.82 -17.04 -2.94
CA LYS A 45 6.05 -16.22 -2.00
C LYS A 45 4.56 -16.25 -2.35
N VAL A 46 3.75 -16.17 -1.33
CA VAL A 46 2.35 -15.74 -1.41
C VAL A 46 2.27 -14.35 -0.76
N LEU A 47 1.86 -13.36 -1.53
CA LEU A 47 1.73 -12.00 -1.01
C LEU A 47 0.36 -11.80 -0.37
N VAL A 48 0.33 -11.24 0.85
CA VAL A 48 -0.90 -10.79 1.49
C VAL A 48 -1.05 -9.29 1.28
N VAL A 49 -2.19 -8.90 0.73
CA VAL A 49 -2.58 -7.50 0.50
C VAL A 49 -3.82 -7.20 1.34
N ASP A 50 -3.69 -6.26 2.28
CA ASP A 50 -4.79 -5.87 3.15
C ASP A 50 -5.69 -4.82 2.50
N VAL A 51 -7.00 -5.06 2.63
CA VAL A 51 -8.07 -4.09 2.39
C VAL A 51 -8.89 -3.98 3.67
N ASP A 52 -8.50 -3.04 4.50
CA ASP A 52 -9.03 -2.80 5.84
C ASP A 52 -9.68 -1.42 5.96
N GLY A 53 -10.65 -1.33 6.84
CA GLY A 53 -11.39 -0.10 7.08
C GLY A 53 -12.29 0.32 5.92
N MET A 54 -12.66 1.61 5.86
CA MET A 54 -13.55 2.11 4.81
C MET A 54 -12.79 2.27 3.47
N ILE A 55 -13.39 1.76 2.39
CA ILE A 55 -12.83 1.92 1.04
C ILE A 55 -13.12 3.34 0.57
N SER A 56 -12.06 4.14 0.40
CA SER A 56 -12.17 5.53 -0.06
C SER A 56 -11.04 5.87 -1.03
N SER A 57 -11.35 6.75 -1.96
CA SER A 57 -10.39 7.39 -2.87
C SER A 57 -9.68 8.57 -2.22
N SER A 58 -10.20 9.08 -1.11
CA SER A 58 -9.60 10.18 -0.36
C SER A 58 -8.46 9.69 0.51
N ALA A 59 -7.37 10.45 0.58
CA ALA A 59 -6.30 10.18 1.53
C ALA A 59 -6.83 10.45 2.95
N GLY A 60 -6.82 9.45 3.81
CA GLY A 60 -7.07 9.62 5.25
C GLY A 60 -5.87 10.31 5.91
N GLY A 61 -6.13 11.14 6.91
CA GLY A 61 -5.07 11.77 7.68
C GLY A 61 -5.10 13.30 7.66
N GLY A 62 -4.65 13.91 8.77
CA GLY A 62 -4.50 15.37 8.88
C GLY A 62 -3.35 15.90 8.02
N PHE A 63 -3.14 17.22 8.06
CA PHE A 63 -2.16 17.96 7.25
C PHE A 63 -0.72 17.37 7.24
N LEU A 64 -0.35 16.59 8.25
CA LEU A 64 0.96 15.96 8.40
C LEU A 64 0.97 14.45 8.15
N ALA A 65 -0.19 13.77 8.11
CA ALA A 65 -0.30 12.33 7.90
C ALA A 65 -0.73 12.06 6.45
N ARG A 66 0.22 11.72 5.60
CA ARG A 66 0.01 11.37 4.19
C ARG A 66 -0.29 9.88 4.08
N GLU A 67 -1.38 9.44 4.71
CA GLU A 67 -1.81 8.06 4.59
C GLU A 67 -2.41 7.84 3.19
N LYS A 68 -1.86 6.85 2.47
CA LYS A 68 -2.38 6.51 1.14
C LYS A 68 -3.78 5.91 1.28
N ASN A 69 -4.69 6.31 0.40
CA ASN A 69 -6.02 5.73 0.33
C ASN A 69 -5.97 4.24 -0.05
N ALA A 70 -7.08 3.53 0.19
CA ALA A 70 -7.20 2.10 -0.07
C ALA A 70 -6.84 1.73 -1.52
N VAL A 71 -7.29 2.52 -2.49
CA VAL A 71 -7.02 2.31 -3.92
C VAL A 71 -5.52 2.33 -4.21
N SER A 72 -4.81 3.36 -3.75
CA SER A 72 -3.38 3.48 -3.98
C SER A 72 -2.57 2.39 -3.29
N ARG A 73 -3.00 1.98 -2.08
CA ARG A 73 -2.34 0.88 -1.35
C ARG A 73 -2.44 -0.44 -2.10
N VAL A 74 -3.63 -0.80 -2.58
CA VAL A 74 -3.86 -2.04 -3.33
C VAL A 74 -3.11 -2.00 -4.65
N TYR A 75 -3.27 -0.92 -5.43
CA TYR A 75 -2.60 -0.75 -6.71
C TYR A 75 -1.09 -0.97 -6.62
N LEU A 76 -0.41 -0.28 -5.70
CA LEU A 76 1.04 -0.37 -5.58
C LEU A 76 1.53 -1.77 -5.15
N ARG A 77 0.76 -2.45 -4.31
CA ARG A 77 1.09 -3.81 -3.88
C ARG A 77 0.91 -4.83 -5.01
N LEU A 78 -0.17 -4.71 -5.80
CA LEU A 78 -0.42 -5.55 -6.96
C LEU A 78 0.63 -5.32 -8.07
N GLU A 79 1.02 -4.07 -8.35
CA GLU A 79 2.09 -3.78 -9.32
C GLU A 79 3.43 -4.41 -8.88
N ARG A 80 3.76 -4.36 -7.58
CA ARG A 80 4.95 -5.05 -7.07
C ARG A 80 4.85 -6.55 -7.18
N ALA A 81 3.69 -7.13 -6.83
CA ALA A 81 3.44 -8.56 -7.00
C ALA A 81 3.55 -9.00 -8.46
N ALA A 82 3.14 -8.16 -9.40
CA ALA A 82 3.26 -8.42 -10.83
C ALA A 82 4.72 -8.45 -11.27
N ALA A 83 5.54 -7.56 -10.75
CA ALA A 83 6.95 -7.42 -11.09
C ALA A 83 7.86 -8.47 -10.41
N ASP A 84 7.44 -9.07 -9.30
CA ASP A 84 8.23 -10.08 -8.57
C ASP A 84 7.92 -11.50 -9.06
N PRO A 85 8.87 -12.18 -9.74
CA PRO A 85 8.67 -13.56 -10.21
C PRO A 85 8.59 -14.58 -9.06
N ALA A 86 9.06 -14.23 -7.86
CA ALA A 86 8.96 -15.09 -6.69
C ALA A 86 7.52 -15.14 -6.14
N VAL A 87 6.71 -14.10 -6.37
CA VAL A 87 5.29 -14.10 -5.99
C VAL A 87 4.50 -15.00 -6.92
N LYS A 88 3.90 -16.06 -6.39
CA LYS A 88 3.12 -17.06 -7.15
C LYS A 88 1.61 -16.90 -7.00
N ALA A 89 1.16 -16.28 -5.93
CA ALA A 89 -0.25 -16.01 -5.66
C ALA A 89 -0.39 -14.76 -4.79
N VAL A 90 -1.59 -14.20 -4.78
CA VAL A 90 -1.96 -13.08 -3.89
C VAL A 90 -3.14 -13.50 -3.03
N ILE A 91 -3.09 -13.19 -1.75
CA ILE A 91 -4.24 -13.23 -0.85
C ILE A 91 -4.68 -11.77 -0.62
N LEU A 92 -5.88 -11.45 -1.05
CA LEU A 92 -6.52 -10.18 -0.73
C LEU A 92 -7.29 -10.36 0.58
N ARG A 93 -6.71 -9.89 1.70
CA ARG A 93 -7.31 -10.01 3.02
C ARG A 93 -8.26 -8.84 3.26
N LEU A 94 -9.55 -9.15 3.38
CA LEU A 94 -10.62 -8.16 3.46
C LEU A 94 -11.19 -8.10 4.88
N ASP A 95 -11.13 -6.91 5.48
CA ASP A 95 -11.80 -6.59 6.75
C ASP A 95 -12.38 -5.18 6.65
N THR A 96 -13.47 -5.05 5.88
CA THR A 96 -14.03 -3.77 5.46
C THR A 96 -15.56 -3.80 5.38
N PRO A 97 -16.25 -2.76 5.85
CA PRO A 97 -17.68 -2.58 5.64
C PRO A 97 -18.01 -2.13 4.20
N GLY A 98 -17.00 -1.92 3.34
CA GLY A 98 -17.15 -1.30 2.04
C GLY A 98 -16.83 0.19 2.06
N GLY A 99 -17.47 0.96 1.19
CA GLY A 99 -17.22 2.41 1.11
C GLY A 99 -17.68 3.01 -0.21
N GLU A 100 -16.87 3.93 -0.75
CA GLU A 100 -17.18 4.62 -2.00
C GLU A 100 -17.30 3.63 -3.17
N VAL A 101 -18.35 3.77 -3.95
CA VAL A 101 -18.63 2.90 -5.11
C VAL A 101 -17.47 2.96 -6.10
N THR A 102 -17.06 4.17 -6.48
CA THR A 102 -15.97 4.38 -7.46
C THR A 102 -14.64 3.80 -6.95
N ALA A 103 -14.31 3.98 -5.67
CA ALA A 103 -13.08 3.43 -5.09
C ALA A 103 -13.09 1.89 -5.09
N SER A 104 -14.24 1.30 -4.77
CA SER A 104 -14.43 -0.15 -4.80
C SER A 104 -14.32 -0.70 -6.23
N ASP A 105 -14.91 0.00 -7.20
CA ASP A 105 -14.86 -0.36 -8.62
C ASP A 105 -13.42 -0.30 -9.18
N ILE A 106 -12.67 0.73 -8.82
CA ILE A 106 -11.26 0.83 -9.23
C ILE A 106 -10.47 -0.36 -8.67
N ILE A 107 -10.63 -0.70 -7.39
CA ILE A 107 -9.92 -1.85 -6.79
C ILE A 107 -10.34 -3.15 -7.48
N TYR A 108 -11.62 -3.35 -7.75
CA TYR A 108 -12.15 -4.51 -8.48
C TYR A 108 -11.44 -4.67 -9.83
N HIS A 109 -11.37 -3.62 -10.63
CA HIS A 109 -10.71 -3.65 -11.92
C HIS A 109 -9.19 -3.82 -11.84
N GLU A 110 -8.54 -3.29 -10.80
CA GLU A 110 -7.11 -3.53 -10.56
C GLU A 110 -6.81 -5.00 -10.26
N VAL A 111 -7.68 -5.68 -9.51
CA VAL A 111 -7.55 -7.12 -9.25
C VAL A 111 -7.73 -7.91 -10.54
N LEU A 112 -8.76 -7.62 -11.36
CA LEU A 112 -8.96 -8.27 -12.65
C LEU A 112 -7.76 -8.06 -13.58
N ARG A 113 -7.29 -6.82 -13.70
CA ARG A 113 -6.13 -6.47 -14.53
C ARG A 113 -4.87 -7.23 -14.09
N PHE A 114 -4.63 -7.34 -12.78
CA PHE A 114 -3.51 -8.11 -12.24
C PHE A 114 -3.58 -9.58 -12.64
N ARG A 115 -4.74 -10.21 -12.49
CA ARG A 115 -4.98 -11.60 -12.86
C ARG A 115 -4.74 -11.84 -14.34
N GLU A 116 -5.33 -11.02 -15.21
CA GLU A 116 -5.18 -11.10 -16.67
C GLU A 116 -3.72 -10.91 -17.12
N LYS A 117 -3.03 -9.93 -16.54
CA LYS A 117 -1.64 -9.58 -16.89
C LYS A 117 -0.65 -10.65 -16.46
N THR A 118 -0.86 -11.29 -15.30
CA THR A 118 0.15 -12.15 -14.66
C THR A 118 -0.17 -13.62 -14.69
N GLY A 119 -1.44 -14.00 -14.80
CA GLY A 119 -1.93 -15.37 -14.62
C GLY A 119 -1.79 -15.89 -13.18
N LYS A 120 -1.37 -15.04 -12.24
CA LYS A 120 -1.22 -15.42 -10.82
C LYS A 120 -2.60 -15.44 -10.15
N PRO A 121 -2.96 -16.51 -9.42
CA PRO A 121 -4.24 -16.58 -8.74
C PRO A 121 -4.35 -15.56 -7.60
N VAL A 122 -5.56 -15.05 -7.43
CA VAL A 122 -5.92 -14.15 -6.33
C VAL A 122 -7.03 -14.77 -5.50
N VAL A 123 -6.79 -14.89 -4.19
CA VAL A 123 -7.75 -15.44 -3.23
C VAL A 123 -8.27 -14.31 -2.35
N ALA A 124 -9.57 -14.11 -2.29
CA ALA A 124 -10.19 -13.23 -1.30
C ALA A 124 -10.30 -13.98 0.03
N LEU A 125 -9.69 -13.47 1.08
CA LEU A 125 -9.82 -13.95 2.44
C LEU A 125 -10.66 -12.95 3.24
N MET A 126 -11.94 -13.25 3.41
CA MET A 126 -12.91 -12.41 4.13
C MET A 126 -12.82 -12.68 5.63
N MET A 127 -12.42 -11.67 6.41
CA MET A 127 -12.19 -11.76 7.86
C MET A 127 -13.44 -11.38 8.66
N GLY A 128 -13.36 -10.38 9.55
CA GLY A 128 -14.48 -9.97 10.40
C GLY A 128 -15.66 -9.43 9.62
N VAL A 129 -15.42 -8.48 8.73
CA VAL A 129 -16.43 -7.89 7.85
C VAL A 129 -15.92 -7.86 6.40
N ALA A 130 -16.74 -8.28 5.46
CA ALA A 130 -16.50 -8.12 4.02
C ALA A 130 -17.84 -7.82 3.34
N ALA A 131 -18.29 -6.57 3.46
CA ALA A 131 -19.63 -6.17 3.06
C ALA A 131 -19.63 -5.09 1.98
N SER A 132 -20.73 -4.94 1.24
CA SER A 132 -20.92 -3.89 0.25
C SER A 132 -19.75 -3.85 -0.75
N GLY A 133 -19.05 -2.72 -0.89
CA GLY A 133 -17.86 -2.59 -1.73
C GLY A 133 -16.76 -3.59 -1.43
N GLY A 134 -16.65 -4.09 -0.18
CA GLY A 134 -15.70 -5.16 0.18
C GLY A 134 -16.05 -6.50 -0.47
N TYR A 135 -17.33 -6.87 -0.48
CA TYR A 135 -17.78 -8.06 -1.20
C TYR A 135 -17.66 -7.91 -2.72
N TYR A 136 -17.97 -6.71 -3.23
CA TYR A 136 -17.77 -6.39 -4.65
C TYR A 136 -16.31 -6.59 -5.07
N VAL A 137 -15.37 -6.08 -4.31
CA VAL A 137 -13.93 -6.29 -4.56
C VAL A 137 -13.56 -7.78 -4.46
N ALA A 138 -14.10 -8.52 -3.47
CA ALA A 138 -13.86 -9.95 -3.35
C ALA A 138 -14.28 -10.72 -4.61
N SER A 139 -15.38 -10.32 -5.26
CA SER A 139 -15.89 -10.98 -6.46
C SER A 139 -14.97 -10.90 -7.68
N ALA A 140 -13.95 -10.03 -7.66
CA ALA A 140 -12.89 -9.98 -8.68
C ALA A 140 -11.84 -11.10 -8.52
N CYS A 141 -11.82 -11.80 -7.39
CA CYS A 141 -10.84 -12.83 -7.10
C CYS A 141 -11.23 -14.21 -7.71
N ASP A 142 -10.28 -15.13 -7.81
CA ASP A 142 -10.52 -16.49 -8.31
C ASP A 142 -11.26 -17.36 -7.30
N ILE A 143 -10.96 -17.17 -6.02
CA ILE A 143 -11.52 -17.95 -4.91
C ILE A 143 -11.92 -17.00 -3.80
N LEU A 144 -13.11 -17.22 -3.21
CA LEU A 144 -13.59 -16.51 -2.05
C LEU A 144 -13.60 -17.45 -0.85
N LEU A 145 -12.85 -17.10 0.18
CA LEU A 145 -12.84 -17.80 1.46
C LEU A 145 -13.39 -16.86 2.53
N ALA A 146 -14.42 -17.29 3.26
CA ALA A 146 -14.97 -16.55 4.38
C ALA A 146 -14.64 -17.28 5.69
N HIS A 147 -14.23 -16.53 6.71
CA HIS A 147 -14.20 -17.08 8.06
C HIS A 147 -15.63 -17.40 8.51
N PRO A 148 -15.87 -18.45 9.31
CA PRO A 148 -17.22 -18.82 9.73
C PRO A 148 -18.01 -17.72 10.43
N THR A 149 -17.33 -16.71 10.99
CA THR A 149 -17.96 -15.56 11.66
C THR A 149 -17.99 -14.29 10.81
N THR A 150 -17.63 -14.38 9.53
CA THR A 150 -17.62 -13.22 8.64
C THR A 150 -19.03 -12.65 8.46
N LEU A 151 -19.16 -11.35 8.68
CA LEU A 151 -20.32 -10.57 8.26
C LEU A 151 -20.12 -10.13 6.82
N THR A 152 -21.01 -10.58 5.93
CA THR A 152 -20.96 -10.26 4.50
C THR A 152 -22.35 -9.88 3.98
N GLY A 153 -22.43 -9.46 2.71
CA GLY A 153 -23.67 -8.98 2.12
C GLY A 153 -23.70 -7.45 2.02
N SER A 154 -24.84 -6.83 2.40
CA SER A 154 -25.04 -5.38 2.21
C SER A 154 -24.78 -4.94 0.77
N ILE A 155 -25.32 -5.73 -0.17
CA ILE A 155 -25.18 -5.48 -1.61
C ILE A 155 -26.22 -4.42 -1.97
N GLY A 156 -25.75 -3.20 -2.25
CA GLY A 156 -26.61 -2.11 -2.74
C GLY A 156 -26.99 -2.34 -4.20
N VAL A 157 -28.26 -2.35 -4.47
CA VAL A 157 -28.89 -2.40 -5.79
C VAL A 157 -29.88 -1.27 -5.91
#